data_a8f85853548580f820332aafc55c0cf0
#
_entry.id   a8f85853548580f820332aafc55c0cf0
#
_cell.length_a   1.000
_cell.length_b   1.000
_cell.length_c   1.000
_cell.angle_alpha   90.00
_cell.angle_beta   90.00
_cell.angle_gamma   90.00
#
_symmetry.space_group_name_H-M   'P 1'
#
loop_
_entity.id
_entity.type
_entity.pdbx_description
1 polymer ?
#
loop_
_entity_poly.entity_id
_entity_poly.type
_entity_poly.pdbx_seq_one_letter_code
_entity_poly.pdbx_strand_id
1 'polypeptide(L)'
;MLPKQEKVPINVVDIDSSDDDENGFEAVARYGNTSSKVPSLQTNPKVQQNTLTNPPSSGSGYQSLESRSFWKAGNYNIGPTKWAPTQGQLEHARVHPKFLHSNATSHKWAFGAIAELLDNAVDEICNGATFVKVDRIYNVKDNSPALLFLDDGGGMDPECIRKCMSLGYSSKKGNTTIGQYGNGFKTSTMRLGADVIVFSRASKRGEATQSVGLLSYTFLRRTGQDDVIVPMLDFNISNHWAERILYGSEDDWSTNLKTILEWSPFESKDELMLQFEDIGPHGTKVIIYNLWLNDEGIFELNFDDDDEDIRLRDEASRGTLSRPHKKVLELQSHISYRFRYSLRAYTSILYLKKFTNFQIILRGKPVEQFNIADELRYPKVFMYKPQLATAAKEITTACT
;
A
#
# COMPACT_ATOMS: atom_id res chain seq x y z
N MET A 1 14.52 52.32 -14.74
CA MET A 1 13.35 52.14 -15.64
C MET A 1 13.26 50.64 -15.90
N LEU A 2 12.31 50.00 -15.26
CA LEU A 2 11.98 48.57 -15.45
C LEU A 2 10.98 48.47 -16.63
N PRO A 3 11.08 47.47 -17.50
CA PRO A 3 10.14 47.30 -18.59
C PRO A 3 8.77 46.85 -18.07
N LYS A 4 7.73 47.50 -18.61
CA LYS A 4 6.34 47.12 -18.36
C LYS A 4 6.04 45.72 -18.91
N GLN A 5 5.58 44.84 -18.08
CA GLN A 5 4.99 43.58 -18.49
C GLN A 5 3.66 43.85 -19.24
N GLU A 6 3.62 43.46 -20.51
CA GLU A 6 2.38 43.42 -21.30
C GLU A 6 1.48 42.31 -20.74
N LYS A 7 0.28 42.66 -20.38
CA LYS A 7 -0.78 41.72 -20.00
C LYS A 7 -1.28 41.02 -21.28
N VAL A 8 -1.02 39.74 -21.41
CA VAL A 8 -1.61 38.88 -22.45
C VAL A 8 -3.10 38.74 -22.15
N PRO A 9 -4.01 38.97 -23.12
CA PRO A 9 -5.46 38.83 -22.91
C PRO A 9 -5.81 37.37 -22.69
N ILE A 10 -6.47 37.08 -21.59
CA ILE A 10 -7.02 35.75 -21.27
C ILE A 10 -8.32 35.60 -22.06
N ASN A 11 -8.33 34.81 -23.12
CA ASN A 11 -9.54 34.38 -23.79
C ASN A 11 -10.23 33.30 -22.96
N VAL A 12 -11.31 33.67 -22.29
CA VAL A 12 -12.20 32.72 -21.61
C VAL A 12 -13.19 32.19 -22.64
N VAL A 13 -13.19 30.90 -22.88
CA VAL A 13 -14.20 30.22 -23.69
C VAL A 13 -15.14 29.52 -22.72
N ASP A 14 -16.39 29.97 -22.66
CA ASP A 14 -17.45 29.27 -21.94
C ASP A 14 -17.85 28.04 -22.78
N ILE A 15 -17.69 26.85 -22.19
CA ILE A 15 -18.15 25.60 -22.79
C ILE A 15 -19.56 25.36 -22.24
N ASP A 16 -20.57 25.75 -23.02
CA ASP A 16 -21.95 25.31 -22.78
C ASP A 16 -22.05 23.83 -23.15
N SER A 17 -22.35 22.99 -22.19
CA SER A 17 -22.65 21.58 -22.41
C SER A 17 -24.14 21.42 -22.73
N SER A 18 -24.50 21.68 -23.96
CA SER A 18 -25.79 21.29 -24.54
C SER A 18 -25.54 20.64 -25.89
N ASP A 19 -25.20 19.38 -25.89
CA ASP A 19 -25.46 18.46 -26.98
C ASP A 19 -25.84 17.11 -26.37
N ASP A 20 -27.15 16.91 -26.28
CA ASP A 20 -27.77 15.61 -26.09
C ASP A 20 -27.60 14.84 -27.40
N ASP A 21 -26.65 13.93 -27.48
CA ASP A 21 -26.65 12.85 -28.45
C ASP A 21 -26.96 11.53 -27.74
N GLU A 22 -28.28 11.24 -27.75
CA GLU A 22 -28.80 9.89 -27.54
C GLU A 22 -28.25 8.95 -28.62
N ASN A 23 -27.35 8.05 -28.26
CA ASN A 23 -27.19 6.80 -28.96
C ASN A 23 -27.09 5.66 -27.93
N GLY A 24 -28.25 5.01 -27.79
CA GLY A 24 -28.43 3.86 -26.93
C GLY A 24 -27.63 2.66 -27.37
N PHE A 25 -26.98 2.03 -26.37
CA PHE A 25 -26.68 0.61 -26.40
C PHE A 25 -27.46 -0.08 -25.30
N GLU A 26 -28.62 -0.65 -25.73
CA GLU A 26 -29.37 -1.59 -24.90
C GLU A 26 -28.55 -2.86 -24.66
N ALA A 27 -28.17 -3.09 -23.42
CA ALA A 27 -27.73 -4.39 -22.94
C ALA A 27 -28.95 -5.18 -22.47
N VAL A 28 -29.43 -6.08 -23.32
CA VAL A 28 -30.52 -7.01 -23.00
C VAL A 28 -30.03 -8.06 -21.97
N ALA A 29 -30.47 -7.90 -20.72
CA ALA A 29 -30.41 -8.98 -19.73
C ALA A 29 -31.57 -9.94 -19.94
N ARG A 30 -31.32 -11.11 -20.49
CA ARG A 30 -32.29 -12.22 -20.54
C ARG A 30 -32.19 -13.04 -19.26
N TYR A 31 -33.17 -12.90 -18.39
CA TYR A 31 -33.50 -13.89 -17.36
C TYR A 31 -34.21 -15.07 -18.01
N GLY A 32 -33.59 -16.22 -17.96
CA GLY A 32 -34.20 -17.49 -18.30
C GLY A 32 -34.42 -18.33 -17.05
N ASN A 33 -35.67 -18.36 -16.54
CA ASN A 33 -36.15 -19.33 -15.59
C ASN A 33 -36.40 -20.64 -16.32
N THR A 34 -35.71 -21.71 -15.90
CA THR A 34 -36.24 -23.06 -16.10
C THR A 34 -36.02 -23.92 -14.86
N SER A 35 -37.13 -24.22 -14.24
CA SER A 35 -37.35 -25.23 -13.22
C SER A 35 -37.28 -26.62 -13.85
N SER A 36 -36.49 -27.54 -13.31
CA SER A 36 -36.83 -28.99 -13.37
C SER A 36 -36.08 -29.82 -12.34
N LYS A 37 -36.88 -30.33 -11.42
CA LYS A 37 -36.96 -31.70 -10.86
C LYS A 37 -35.67 -32.44 -10.48
N VAL A 38 -35.62 -32.73 -9.18
CA VAL A 38 -34.84 -33.77 -8.48
C VAL A 38 -35.33 -35.16 -8.93
N PRO A 39 -34.46 -36.17 -8.98
CA PRO A 39 -34.76 -37.41 -8.26
C PRO A 39 -33.65 -37.82 -7.31
N SER A 40 -34.09 -38.24 -6.15
CA SER A 40 -33.40 -38.97 -5.10
C SER A 40 -33.05 -40.39 -5.53
N LEU A 41 -31.87 -40.87 -5.22
CA LEU A 41 -31.65 -42.31 -4.97
C LEU A 41 -30.47 -42.51 -4.00
N GLN A 42 -30.81 -43.15 -2.90
CA GLN A 42 -29.92 -43.74 -1.90
C GLN A 42 -29.10 -44.88 -2.48
N THR A 43 -27.87 -45.04 -2.00
CA THR A 43 -27.34 -46.30 -1.43
C THR A 43 -25.90 -46.13 -1.00
N ASN A 44 -25.64 -46.38 0.28
CA ASN A 44 -24.32 -46.78 0.81
C ASN A 44 -24.03 -48.24 0.42
N PRO A 45 -22.78 -48.70 0.28
CA PRO A 45 -22.16 -49.37 1.40
C PRO A 45 -20.63 -49.27 1.59
N LYS A 46 -20.25 -49.45 2.87
CA LYS A 46 -19.08 -50.16 3.44
C LYS A 46 -17.65 -49.72 3.16
N VAL A 47 -17.09 -49.17 4.21
CA VAL A 47 -15.86 -49.52 4.99
C VAL A 47 -14.87 -50.47 4.28
N GLN A 48 -13.66 -49.93 4.08
CA GLN A 48 -12.40 -50.67 4.32
C GLN A 48 -11.32 -49.72 4.81
N GLN A 49 -10.87 -49.99 6.04
CA GLN A 49 -9.65 -49.44 6.64
C GLN A 49 -8.44 -50.04 5.90
N ASN A 50 -7.55 -49.20 5.46
CA ASN A 50 -6.15 -49.58 5.23
C ASN A 50 -5.25 -48.52 5.87
N THR A 51 -4.68 -48.91 6.97
CA THR A 51 -3.53 -48.28 7.61
C THR A 51 -2.32 -48.38 6.70
N LEU A 52 -1.83 -47.21 6.24
CA LEU A 52 -0.48 -47.10 5.68
C LEU A 52 0.24 -45.96 6.38
N THR A 53 1.24 -46.36 7.15
CA THR A 53 2.23 -45.55 7.81
C THR A 53 2.98 -44.71 6.79
N ASN A 54 2.91 -43.38 6.93
CA ASN A 54 3.74 -42.42 6.19
C ASN A 54 5.07 -42.23 6.94
N PRO A 55 6.20 -42.24 6.23
CA PRO A 55 7.48 -41.78 6.78
C PRO A 55 7.50 -40.24 6.91
N PRO A 56 8.29 -39.66 7.84
CA PRO A 56 8.37 -38.22 7.99
C PRO A 56 9.09 -37.62 6.78
N SER A 57 8.36 -36.88 5.96
CA SER A 57 8.92 -36.05 4.89
C SER A 57 9.43 -34.74 5.48
N SER A 58 10.71 -34.64 5.64
CA SER A 58 11.43 -33.36 5.67
C SER A 58 11.29 -32.69 4.30
N GLY A 59 10.29 -31.87 4.15
CA GLY A 59 10.06 -31.07 2.94
C GLY A 59 10.04 -29.60 3.32
N SER A 60 11.07 -28.85 2.94
CA SER A 60 11.02 -27.38 2.85
C SER A 60 9.78 -27.02 2.04
N GLY A 61 8.75 -26.48 2.73
CA GLY A 61 7.46 -26.23 2.10
C GLY A 61 7.58 -25.10 1.10
N TYR A 62 7.60 -25.47 -0.17
CA TYR A 62 7.20 -24.58 -1.24
C TYR A 62 5.78 -24.11 -0.93
N GLN A 63 5.67 -22.81 -0.51
CA GLN A 63 4.37 -22.17 -0.35
C GLN A 63 3.67 -22.24 -1.69
N SER A 64 2.47 -22.77 -1.74
CA SER A 64 1.74 -22.84 -2.99
C SER A 64 1.65 -21.44 -3.60
N LEU A 65 2.09 -21.28 -4.84
CA LEU A 65 2.09 -20.03 -5.60
C LEU A 65 0.72 -19.32 -5.56
N GLU A 66 -0.35 -20.08 -5.39
CA GLU A 66 -1.73 -19.58 -5.29
C GLU A 66 -1.94 -18.62 -4.11
N SER A 67 -1.23 -18.79 -2.98
CA SER A 67 -1.35 -17.89 -1.83
C SER A 67 -0.67 -16.52 -2.02
N ARG A 68 0.22 -16.39 -3.02
CA ARG A 68 0.98 -15.16 -3.34
C ARG A 68 0.36 -14.36 -4.49
N SER A 69 -0.68 -14.86 -5.17
CA SER A 69 -1.44 -14.10 -6.16
C SER A 69 -2.41 -13.16 -5.45
N PHE A 70 -2.30 -11.85 -5.73
CA PHE A 70 -3.15 -10.83 -5.11
C PHE A 70 -4.65 -11.15 -5.29
N TRP A 71 -5.07 -11.49 -6.50
CA TRP A 71 -6.48 -11.73 -6.81
C TRP A 71 -7.03 -13.01 -6.18
N LYS A 72 -6.19 -13.99 -5.90
CA LYS A 72 -6.55 -15.26 -5.25
C LYS A 72 -6.44 -15.21 -3.73
N ALA A 73 -5.72 -14.23 -3.17
CA ALA A 73 -5.50 -14.11 -1.73
C ALA A 73 -6.79 -13.88 -0.92
N GLY A 74 -7.86 -13.39 -1.57
CA GLY A 74 -9.19 -13.26 -0.97
C GLY A 74 -9.92 -14.57 -0.70
N ASN A 75 -9.47 -15.71 -1.24
CA ASN A 75 -10.00 -17.05 -0.94
C ASN A 75 -9.50 -17.53 0.43
N TYR A 76 -10.03 -16.91 1.46
CA TYR A 76 -9.71 -17.20 2.85
C TYR A 76 -10.82 -18.05 3.46
N ASN A 77 -10.48 -19.26 3.89
CA ASN A 77 -11.42 -20.14 4.57
C ASN A 77 -11.72 -19.57 5.96
N ILE A 78 -12.94 -19.11 6.16
CA ILE A 78 -13.40 -18.63 7.44
C ILE A 78 -13.71 -19.84 8.31
N GLY A 79 -12.87 -20.10 9.33
CA GLY A 79 -13.15 -21.06 10.37
C GLY A 79 -14.35 -20.62 11.25
N PRO A 80 -14.85 -21.49 12.12
CA PRO A 80 -15.92 -21.11 13.05
C PRO A 80 -15.43 -19.99 13.96
N THR A 81 -16.10 -18.84 13.90
CA THR A 81 -15.79 -17.67 14.73
C THR A 81 -16.05 -17.99 16.21
N LYS A 82 -15.06 -17.84 17.05
CA LYS A 82 -15.20 -17.98 18.50
C LYS A 82 -15.73 -16.69 19.07
N TRP A 83 -17.05 -16.61 19.27
CA TRP A 83 -17.66 -15.53 20.02
C TRP A 83 -17.51 -15.79 21.52
N ALA A 84 -16.74 -14.95 22.20
CA ALA A 84 -16.73 -14.91 23.67
C ALA A 84 -17.46 -13.62 24.08
N PRO A 85 -18.68 -13.71 24.65
CA PRO A 85 -19.38 -12.52 25.16
C PRO A 85 -18.58 -11.94 26.33
N THR A 86 -18.20 -10.68 26.24
CA THR A 86 -17.58 -9.94 27.33
C THR A 86 -18.70 -9.57 28.32
N GLN A 87 -18.77 -10.22 29.47
CA GLN A 87 -19.81 -9.96 30.49
C GLN A 87 -19.76 -8.49 30.94
N GLY A 88 -20.84 -7.77 30.74
CA GLY A 88 -21.03 -6.43 31.28
C GLY A 88 -20.46 -5.26 30.49
N GLN A 89 -19.90 -5.48 29.29
CA GLN A 89 -19.46 -4.43 28.39
C GLN A 89 -20.27 -4.45 27.09
N LEU A 90 -20.32 -3.30 26.41
CA LEU A 90 -20.87 -3.24 25.06
C LEU A 90 -19.98 -4.05 24.11
N GLU A 91 -20.59 -4.80 23.21
CA GLU A 91 -19.86 -5.55 22.19
C GLU A 91 -19.21 -4.62 21.19
N HIS A 92 -17.95 -4.88 20.85
CA HIS A 92 -17.21 -4.18 19.83
C HIS A 92 -17.28 -4.94 18.50
N ALA A 93 -17.46 -4.22 17.40
CA ALA A 93 -17.34 -4.80 16.07
C ALA A 93 -15.89 -5.27 15.85
N ARG A 94 -15.76 -6.51 15.42
CA ARG A 94 -14.48 -7.14 15.10
C ARG A 94 -14.15 -6.98 13.61
N VAL A 95 -12.87 -6.97 13.27
CA VAL A 95 -12.42 -6.84 11.89
C VAL A 95 -11.70 -8.12 11.48
N HIS A 96 -12.36 -8.92 10.64
CA HIS A 96 -11.77 -10.15 10.10
C HIS A 96 -10.60 -9.83 9.15
N PRO A 97 -9.49 -10.59 9.16
CA PRO A 97 -8.30 -10.36 8.31
C PRO A 97 -8.60 -10.25 6.81
N LYS A 98 -9.63 -10.93 6.31
CA LYS A 98 -10.09 -10.81 4.92
C LYS A 98 -10.39 -9.36 4.50
N PHE A 99 -10.76 -8.50 5.45
CA PHE A 99 -11.01 -7.08 5.20
C PHE A 99 -9.77 -6.35 4.71
N LEU A 100 -8.57 -6.70 5.20
CA LEU A 100 -7.32 -6.10 4.75
C LEU A 100 -7.12 -6.28 3.24
N HIS A 101 -7.33 -7.51 2.76
CA HIS A 101 -7.23 -7.80 1.34
C HIS A 101 -8.35 -7.15 0.53
N SER A 102 -9.61 -7.27 0.95
CA SER A 102 -10.74 -6.70 0.20
C SER A 102 -10.66 -5.18 0.11
N ASN A 103 -10.17 -4.50 1.16
CA ASN A 103 -9.97 -3.06 1.14
C ASN A 103 -8.80 -2.64 0.23
N ALA A 104 -7.77 -3.47 0.12
CA ALA A 104 -6.62 -3.23 -0.77
C ALA A 104 -7.00 -3.27 -2.27
N THR A 105 -8.12 -3.89 -2.64
CA THR A 105 -8.62 -3.91 -4.04
C THR A 105 -9.04 -2.53 -4.56
N SER A 106 -9.15 -1.52 -3.67
CA SER A 106 -9.34 -0.13 -4.07
C SER A 106 -8.20 0.39 -4.96
N HIS A 107 -6.98 -0.11 -4.76
CA HIS A 107 -5.84 0.20 -5.60
C HIS A 107 -5.69 -0.83 -6.74
N LYS A 108 -6.25 -0.51 -7.91
CA LYS A 108 -6.11 -1.37 -9.10
C LYS A 108 -4.69 -1.39 -9.66
N TRP A 109 -3.91 -0.34 -9.41
CA TRP A 109 -2.57 -0.12 -9.95
C TRP A 109 -1.55 -0.03 -8.82
N ALA A 110 -0.45 -0.79 -8.92
CA ALA A 110 0.56 -0.85 -7.86
C ALA A 110 1.23 0.51 -7.59
N PHE A 111 1.49 1.31 -8.62
CA PHE A 111 2.07 2.64 -8.42
C PHE A 111 1.12 3.61 -7.73
N GLY A 112 -0.21 3.45 -7.88
CA GLY A 112 -1.18 4.19 -7.09
C GLY A 112 -1.06 3.89 -5.59
N ALA A 113 -0.78 2.64 -5.24
CA ALA A 113 -0.50 2.26 -3.86
C ALA A 113 0.85 2.83 -3.36
N ILE A 114 1.88 2.86 -4.21
CA ILE A 114 3.16 3.51 -3.88
C ILE A 114 2.96 5.02 -3.68
N ALA A 115 2.13 5.68 -4.50
CA ALA A 115 1.84 7.10 -4.37
C ALA A 115 1.25 7.46 -3.00
N GLU A 116 0.32 6.67 -2.46
CA GLU A 116 -0.23 6.86 -1.12
C GLU A 116 0.85 6.80 -0.02
N LEU A 117 1.87 5.96 -0.18
CA LEU A 117 2.99 5.89 0.76
C LEU A 117 3.93 7.10 0.61
N LEU A 118 4.13 7.58 -0.61
CA LEU A 118 4.86 8.83 -0.87
C LEU A 118 4.10 10.03 -0.29
N ASP A 119 2.78 10.09 -0.43
CA ASP A 119 1.93 11.14 0.13
C ASP A 119 2.05 11.21 1.66
N ASN A 120 2.18 10.05 2.33
CA ASN A 120 2.42 10.05 3.77
C ASN A 120 3.74 10.71 4.16
N ALA A 121 4.81 10.49 3.40
CA ALA A 121 6.11 11.14 3.62
C ALA A 121 6.07 12.62 3.24
N VAL A 122 5.36 13.00 2.18
CA VAL A 122 5.16 14.39 1.76
C VAL A 122 4.38 15.17 2.81
N ASP A 123 3.37 14.56 3.44
CA ASP A 123 2.63 15.18 4.55
C ASP A 123 3.53 15.50 5.75
N GLU A 124 4.65 14.77 5.92
CA GLU A 124 5.63 15.01 6.98
C GLU A 124 6.60 16.18 6.69
N ILE A 125 6.52 16.82 5.52
CA ILE A 125 7.28 18.05 5.22
C ILE A 125 6.98 19.14 6.26
N CYS A 126 5.74 19.24 6.72
CA CYS A 126 5.36 20.18 7.77
C CYS A 126 5.99 19.85 9.13
N ASN A 127 6.44 18.62 9.34
CA ASN A 127 7.17 18.15 10.52
C ASN A 127 8.68 18.06 10.30
N GLY A 128 9.17 18.63 9.18
CA GLY A 128 10.60 18.76 8.90
C GLY A 128 11.20 17.66 8.03
N ALA A 129 10.37 16.83 7.38
CA ALA A 129 10.87 15.86 6.43
C ALA A 129 11.62 16.51 5.27
N THR A 130 12.78 15.96 4.93
CA THR A 130 13.63 16.45 3.83
C THR A 130 13.75 15.43 2.69
N PHE A 131 13.45 14.18 2.94
CA PHE A 131 13.45 13.15 1.89
C PHE A 131 12.48 12.00 2.17
N VAL A 132 12.17 11.28 1.12
CA VAL A 132 11.70 9.89 1.15
C VAL A 132 12.54 9.05 0.22
N LYS A 133 13.05 7.92 0.71
CA LYS A 133 13.76 6.92 -0.09
C LYS A 133 12.81 5.76 -0.40
N VAL A 134 12.78 5.35 -1.65
CA VAL A 134 12.10 4.12 -2.09
C VAL A 134 13.14 3.21 -2.73
N ASP A 135 13.26 2.00 -2.21
CA ASP A 135 14.28 1.07 -2.69
C ASP A 135 13.79 -0.38 -2.64
N ARG A 136 14.55 -1.25 -3.27
CA ARG A 136 14.46 -2.70 -3.11
C ARG A 136 15.47 -3.15 -2.07
N ILE A 137 15.01 -3.99 -1.16
CA ILE A 137 15.86 -4.79 -0.29
C ILE A 137 15.51 -6.27 -0.48
N TYR A 138 16.30 -7.15 0.12
CA TYR A 138 16.03 -8.58 0.10
C TYR A 138 15.65 -9.08 1.49
N ASN A 139 14.64 -9.94 1.55
CA ASN A 139 14.31 -10.69 2.74
C ASN A 139 15.42 -11.69 3.04
N VAL A 140 16.03 -11.59 4.21
CA VAL A 140 17.21 -12.42 4.58
C VAL A 140 16.85 -13.91 4.63
N LYS A 141 15.60 -14.24 4.97
CA LYS A 141 15.15 -15.64 5.16
C LYS A 141 14.98 -16.43 3.85
N ASP A 142 14.55 -15.77 2.77
CA ASP A 142 14.21 -16.46 1.52
C ASP A 142 14.77 -15.77 0.27
N ASN A 143 15.55 -14.70 0.45
CA ASN A 143 16.13 -13.88 -0.62
C ASN A 143 15.09 -13.33 -1.61
N SER A 144 13.82 -13.21 -1.20
CA SER A 144 12.80 -12.57 -2.01
C SER A 144 12.92 -11.04 -1.94
N PRO A 145 12.53 -10.32 -3.01
CA PRO A 145 12.55 -8.86 -2.99
C PRO A 145 11.49 -8.31 -2.04
N ALA A 146 11.82 -7.21 -1.38
CA ALA A 146 10.94 -6.42 -0.55
C ALA A 146 11.09 -4.94 -0.90
N LEU A 147 10.03 -4.16 -0.72
CA LEU A 147 10.02 -2.72 -0.89
C LEU A 147 10.34 -2.02 0.41
N LEU A 148 11.26 -1.07 0.35
CA LEU A 148 11.63 -0.17 1.43
C LEU A 148 11.12 1.24 1.14
N PHE A 149 10.48 1.86 2.14
CA PHE A 149 10.24 3.30 2.22
C PHE A 149 10.90 3.80 3.48
N LEU A 150 11.65 4.90 3.38
CA LEU A 150 12.33 5.53 4.52
C LEU A 150 12.21 7.05 4.38
N ASP A 151 11.63 7.70 5.38
CA ASP A 151 11.56 9.16 5.51
C ASP A 151 12.23 9.62 6.80
N ASP A 152 12.60 10.89 6.84
CA ASP A 152 13.13 11.59 8.00
C ASP A 152 12.09 12.55 8.61
N GLY A 153 10.80 12.25 8.46
CA GLY A 153 9.70 13.01 9.06
C GLY A 153 9.67 12.94 10.58
N GLY A 154 8.64 13.46 11.22
CA GLY A 154 8.54 13.51 12.68
C GLY A 154 8.49 12.15 13.36
N GLY A 155 8.26 11.10 12.61
CA GLY A 155 8.07 9.75 13.12
C GLY A 155 6.77 9.57 13.90
N MET A 156 6.57 8.37 14.43
CA MET A 156 5.39 7.98 15.20
C MET A 156 5.79 7.55 16.60
N ASP A 157 5.25 8.23 17.62
CA ASP A 157 5.30 7.75 18.98
C ASP A 157 4.45 6.46 19.16
N PRO A 158 4.54 5.75 20.29
CA PRO A 158 3.83 4.49 20.51
C PRO A 158 2.30 4.59 20.31
N GLU A 159 1.70 5.74 20.58
CA GLU A 159 0.27 5.95 20.34
C GLU A 159 -0.03 6.16 18.85
N CYS A 160 0.81 6.95 18.18
CA CYS A 160 0.63 7.26 16.77
C CYS A 160 0.83 6.02 15.88
N ILE A 161 1.80 5.14 16.16
CA ILE A 161 1.98 3.92 15.39
C ILE A 161 0.80 2.95 15.57
N ARG A 162 0.20 2.88 16.78
CA ARG A 162 -1.02 2.09 17.03
C ARG A 162 -2.19 2.62 16.21
N LYS A 163 -2.37 3.93 16.12
CA LYS A 163 -3.37 4.55 15.24
C LYS A 163 -3.08 4.27 13.77
N CYS A 164 -1.82 4.33 13.36
CA CYS A 164 -1.42 3.99 11.98
C CYS A 164 -1.77 2.54 11.63
N MET A 165 -1.55 1.61 12.54
CA MET A 165 -1.86 0.19 12.35
C MET A 165 -3.36 -0.11 12.49
N SER A 166 -4.12 0.71 13.20
CA SER A 166 -5.56 0.55 13.39
C SER A 166 -6.36 1.07 12.18
N LEU A 167 -7.56 0.56 11.97
CA LEU A 167 -8.42 0.90 10.83
C LEU A 167 -9.28 2.12 11.15
N GLY A 168 -9.35 3.07 10.22
CA GLY A 168 -10.20 4.27 10.35
C GLY A 168 -9.67 5.35 11.29
N TYR A 169 -8.48 5.19 11.86
CA TYR A 169 -7.87 6.19 12.72
C TYR A 169 -6.92 7.09 11.91
N SER A 170 -7.20 8.40 11.94
CA SER A 170 -6.31 9.43 11.40
C SER A 170 -6.23 10.59 12.38
N SER A 171 -5.01 11.05 12.66
CA SER A 171 -4.79 12.29 13.41
C SER A 171 -4.69 13.51 12.49
N LYS A 172 -4.66 13.29 11.17
CA LYS A 172 -4.54 14.34 10.16
C LYS A 172 -5.86 15.11 10.05
N LYS A 173 -5.81 16.43 10.25
CA LYS A 173 -6.97 17.33 10.14
C LYS A 173 -6.95 17.98 8.77
N GLY A 174 -8.13 17.99 8.09
CA GLY A 174 -8.31 18.42 6.71
C GLY A 174 -7.69 19.74 6.29
N ASN A 175 -7.63 19.96 5.00
CA ASN A 175 -7.14 21.08 4.19
C ASN A 175 -5.62 21.26 4.06
N THR A 176 -4.77 20.65 4.91
CA THR A 176 -3.31 20.81 4.85
C THR A 176 -2.55 19.51 4.58
N THR A 177 -3.22 18.36 4.67
CA THR A 177 -2.62 17.03 4.48
C THR A 177 -3.34 16.26 3.37
N ILE A 178 -2.60 15.46 2.61
CA ILE A 178 -3.14 14.63 1.52
C ILE A 178 -3.92 13.44 2.11
N GLY A 179 -3.33 12.74 3.10
CA GLY A 179 -3.96 11.58 3.73
C GLY A 179 -4.90 11.95 4.87
N GLN A 180 -6.21 11.69 4.73
CA GLN A 180 -7.22 12.12 5.72
C GLN A 180 -7.93 10.97 6.43
N TYR A 181 -8.11 9.82 5.79
CA TYR A 181 -9.05 8.78 6.23
C TYR A 181 -8.43 7.68 7.11
N GLY A 182 -7.12 7.67 7.32
CA GLY A 182 -6.44 6.68 8.17
C GLY A 182 -6.41 5.24 7.60
N ASN A 183 -6.79 5.04 6.34
CA ASN A 183 -6.80 3.73 5.69
C ASN A 183 -5.73 3.58 4.59
N GLY A 184 -5.23 4.69 4.03
CA GLY A 184 -4.30 4.71 2.91
C GLY A 184 -3.07 3.82 3.13
N PHE A 185 -2.44 3.90 4.30
CA PHE A 185 -1.30 3.05 4.65
C PHE A 185 -1.62 1.55 4.53
N LYS A 186 -2.72 1.07 5.14
CA LYS A 186 -3.07 -0.36 5.14
C LYS A 186 -3.49 -0.86 3.76
N THR A 187 -4.29 -0.07 3.03
CA THR A 187 -4.72 -0.45 1.68
C THR A 187 -3.56 -0.51 0.71
N SER A 188 -2.62 0.42 0.82
CA SER A 188 -1.45 0.50 -0.05
C SER A 188 -0.45 -0.60 0.22
N THR A 189 -0.10 -0.82 1.49
CA THR A 189 0.85 -1.88 1.84
C THR A 189 0.31 -3.26 1.49
N MET A 190 -0.97 -3.54 1.79
CA MET A 190 -1.62 -4.81 1.47
C MET A 190 -1.85 -4.99 -0.05
N ARG A 191 -1.90 -3.91 -0.83
CA ARG A 191 -1.94 -4.00 -2.30
C ARG A 191 -0.59 -4.40 -2.90
N LEU A 192 0.52 -4.03 -2.25
CA LEU A 192 1.87 -4.29 -2.75
C LEU A 192 2.43 -5.64 -2.29
N GLY A 193 2.11 -6.04 -1.07
CA GLY A 193 2.55 -7.31 -0.50
C GLY A 193 1.62 -7.81 0.60
N ALA A 194 1.79 -9.06 1.01
CA ALA A 194 0.98 -9.66 2.05
C ALA A 194 1.36 -9.18 3.45
N ASP A 195 2.58 -8.68 3.62
CA ASP A 195 3.13 -8.40 4.94
C ASP A 195 3.91 -7.08 4.94
N VAL A 196 3.79 -6.34 6.04
CA VAL A 196 4.52 -5.09 6.25
C VAL A 196 5.00 -4.99 7.68
N ILE A 197 6.25 -4.56 7.85
CA ILE A 197 6.81 -4.19 9.16
C ILE A 197 7.21 -2.71 9.12
N VAL A 198 6.90 -2.00 10.20
CA VAL A 198 7.13 -0.57 10.34
C VAL A 198 8.04 -0.34 11.52
N PHE A 199 9.07 0.45 11.31
CA PHE A 199 9.97 0.99 12.33
C PHE A 199 9.76 2.49 12.38
N SER A 200 9.57 3.05 13.55
CA SER A 200 9.45 4.49 13.70
C SER A 200 10.20 4.98 14.91
N ARG A 201 10.93 6.08 14.73
CA ARG A 201 11.57 6.82 15.81
C ARG A 201 10.95 8.20 15.89
N ALA A 202 10.47 8.57 17.08
CA ALA A 202 9.90 9.88 17.32
C ALA A 202 10.58 10.53 18.52
N SER A 203 10.70 11.85 18.48
CA SER A 203 11.17 12.67 19.61
C SER A 203 10.09 13.67 19.96
N LYS A 204 9.53 13.59 21.15
CA LYS A 204 8.44 14.44 21.60
C LYS A 204 8.71 14.92 23.03
N ARG A 205 8.71 16.23 23.23
CA ARG A 205 8.93 16.85 24.56
C ARG A 205 10.24 16.44 25.25
N GLY A 206 11.27 16.11 24.46
CA GLY A 206 12.56 15.66 25.00
C GLY A 206 12.68 14.17 25.29
N GLU A 207 11.60 13.41 25.09
CA GLU A 207 11.60 11.95 25.17
C GLU A 207 11.68 11.38 23.76
N ALA A 208 12.63 10.48 23.55
CA ALA A 208 12.78 9.76 22.28
C ALA A 208 12.24 8.33 22.44
N THR A 209 11.42 7.91 21.47
CA THR A 209 10.83 6.57 21.44
C THR A 209 11.14 5.87 20.14
N GLN A 210 11.21 4.56 20.19
CA GLN A 210 11.30 3.67 19.03
C GLN A 210 10.18 2.65 19.11
N SER A 211 9.51 2.42 17.97
CA SER A 211 8.41 1.47 17.89
C SER A 211 8.56 0.59 16.66
N VAL A 212 8.19 -0.69 16.82
CA VAL A 212 8.09 -1.67 15.75
C VAL A 212 6.66 -2.20 15.71
N GLY A 213 6.06 -2.24 14.53
CA GLY A 213 4.73 -2.83 14.34
C GLY A 213 4.72 -3.77 13.14
N LEU A 214 4.10 -4.93 13.30
CA LEU A 214 3.94 -5.93 12.25
C LEU A 214 2.47 -6.08 11.86
N LEU A 215 2.14 -5.79 10.60
CA LEU A 215 0.86 -6.15 10.01
C LEU A 215 1.10 -7.21 8.94
N SER A 216 0.77 -8.46 9.27
CA SER A 216 1.07 -9.61 8.44
C SER A 216 -0.20 -10.40 8.11
N TYR A 217 -0.64 -10.30 6.86
CA TYR A 217 -1.76 -11.09 6.35
C TYR A 217 -1.40 -12.57 6.27
N THR A 218 -0.11 -12.89 6.02
CA THR A 218 0.41 -14.26 6.04
C THR A 218 0.29 -14.88 7.43
N PHE A 219 0.70 -14.16 8.48
CA PHE A 219 0.54 -14.58 9.88
C PHE A 219 -0.92 -14.85 10.21
N LEU A 220 -1.78 -13.85 9.95
CA LEU A 220 -3.21 -13.94 10.28
C LEU A 220 -3.88 -15.14 9.60
N ARG A 221 -3.58 -15.39 8.33
CA ARG A 221 -4.13 -16.53 7.59
C ARG A 221 -3.64 -17.87 8.10
N ARG A 222 -2.32 -18.00 8.30
CA ARG A 222 -1.72 -19.30 8.67
C ARG A 222 -2.04 -19.73 10.08
N THR A 223 -2.23 -18.76 10.98
CA THR A 223 -2.61 -19.03 12.37
C THR A 223 -4.12 -19.08 12.57
N GLY A 224 -4.91 -18.85 11.49
CA GLY A 224 -6.37 -18.91 11.55
C GLY A 224 -6.98 -17.85 12.46
N GLN A 225 -6.38 -16.64 12.48
CA GLN A 225 -6.94 -15.53 13.25
C GLN A 225 -8.27 -15.07 12.64
N ASP A 226 -9.23 -14.84 13.48
CA ASP A 226 -10.57 -14.32 13.13
C ASP A 226 -10.70 -12.81 13.42
N ASP A 227 -9.61 -12.19 13.84
CA ASP A 227 -9.48 -10.74 14.06
C ASP A 227 -8.13 -10.23 13.59
N VAL A 228 -8.05 -8.93 13.24
CA VAL A 228 -6.77 -8.30 12.87
C VAL A 228 -5.96 -8.07 14.13
N ILE A 229 -4.86 -8.79 14.26
CA ILE A 229 -3.88 -8.69 15.35
C ILE A 229 -2.60 -8.07 14.79
N VAL A 230 -2.06 -7.09 15.52
CA VAL A 230 -0.85 -6.37 15.17
C VAL A 230 0.16 -6.47 16.30
N PRO A 231 1.13 -7.39 16.23
CA PRO A 231 2.24 -7.46 17.18
C PRO A 231 3.06 -6.17 17.17
N MET A 232 3.36 -5.63 18.35
CA MET A 232 4.06 -4.35 18.49
C MET A 232 5.09 -4.39 19.63
N LEU A 233 6.18 -3.66 19.44
CA LEU A 233 7.22 -3.45 20.44
C LEU A 233 7.51 -1.96 20.53
N ASP A 234 7.64 -1.45 21.75
CA ASP A 234 7.99 -0.07 22.01
C ASP A 234 9.16 0.04 22.97
N PHE A 235 9.98 1.06 22.73
CA PHE A 235 11.18 1.34 23.50
C PHE A 235 11.25 2.83 23.82
N ASN A 236 11.65 3.15 25.03
CA ASN A 236 12.10 4.49 25.42
C ASN A 236 13.61 4.59 25.21
N ILE A 237 14.08 5.67 24.63
CA ILE A 237 15.50 5.88 24.36
C ILE A 237 16.06 6.83 25.40
N SER A 238 16.83 6.31 26.33
CA SER A 238 17.53 7.05 27.38
C SER A 238 19.03 6.83 27.25
N ASN A 239 19.83 7.88 27.15
CA ASN A 239 21.30 7.78 27.12
C ASN A 239 21.85 6.75 26.11
N HIS A 240 21.27 6.71 24.90
CA HIS A 240 21.59 5.75 23.82
C HIS A 240 21.18 4.29 24.09
N TRP A 241 20.44 4.00 25.14
CA TRP A 241 19.90 2.67 25.42
C TRP A 241 18.42 2.62 25.13
N ALA A 242 17.99 1.53 24.49
CA ALA A 242 16.58 1.25 24.21
C ALA A 242 15.99 0.42 25.36
N GLU A 243 15.22 1.07 26.24
CA GLU A 243 14.51 0.42 27.34
C GLU A 243 13.12 0.00 26.87
N ARG A 244 12.71 -1.23 27.18
CA ARG A 244 11.39 -1.77 26.81
C ARG A 244 10.28 -1.00 27.49
N ILE A 245 9.24 -0.62 26.75
CA ILE A 245 8.00 -0.11 27.30
C ILE A 245 7.02 -1.29 27.40
N LEU A 246 6.56 -1.58 28.62
CA LEU A 246 5.58 -2.63 28.89
C LEU A 246 4.21 -2.02 29.10
N TYR A 247 3.22 -2.41 28.27
CA TYR A 247 1.81 -2.02 28.46
C TYR A 247 0.99 -3.11 29.15
N GLY A 248 1.51 -4.32 29.21
CA GLY A 248 0.95 -5.48 29.86
C GLY A 248 2.01 -6.22 30.66
N SER A 249 2.08 -7.52 30.50
CA SER A 249 3.07 -8.38 31.14
C SER A 249 4.37 -8.51 30.32
N GLU A 250 5.44 -9.00 30.94
CA GLU A 250 6.66 -9.41 30.24
C GLU A 250 6.41 -10.55 29.24
N ASP A 251 5.45 -11.43 29.53
CA ASP A 251 5.05 -12.52 28.67
C ASP A 251 4.38 -12.00 27.40
N ASP A 252 3.56 -10.96 27.51
CA ASP A 252 2.93 -10.30 26.34
C ASP A 252 4.01 -9.70 25.45
N TRP A 253 4.98 -9.00 26.04
CA TRP A 253 6.09 -8.42 25.28
C TRP A 253 6.92 -9.48 24.58
N SER A 254 7.24 -10.56 25.27
CA SER A 254 8.01 -11.70 24.72
C SER A 254 7.23 -12.40 23.61
N THR A 255 5.93 -12.53 23.75
CA THR A 255 5.04 -13.10 22.72
C THR A 255 5.01 -12.23 21.46
N ASN A 256 4.90 -10.90 21.62
CA ASN A 256 4.98 -9.97 20.50
C ASN A 256 6.33 -10.07 19.78
N LEU A 257 7.44 -10.06 20.54
CA LEU A 257 8.78 -10.20 19.96
C LEU A 257 8.92 -11.52 19.18
N LYS A 258 8.52 -12.63 19.78
CA LYS A 258 8.58 -13.96 19.13
C LYS A 258 7.77 -13.95 17.84
N THR A 259 6.56 -13.41 17.86
CA THR A 259 5.70 -13.34 16.68
C THR A 259 6.32 -12.48 15.59
N ILE A 260 6.89 -11.31 15.95
CA ILE A 260 7.56 -10.44 14.97
C ILE A 260 8.76 -11.16 14.35
N LEU A 261 9.61 -11.81 15.14
CA LEU A 261 10.78 -12.54 14.63
C LEU A 261 10.40 -13.74 13.76
N GLU A 262 9.32 -14.44 14.10
CA GLU A 262 8.84 -15.59 13.34
C GLU A 262 8.32 -15.18 11.96
N TRP A 263 7.54 -14.09 11.89
CA TRP A 263 6.78 -13.71 10.69
C TRP A 263 7.37 -12.53 9.90
N SER A 264 8.42 -11.87 10.40
CA SER A 264 9.14 -10.81 9.68
C SER A 264 10.40 -11.34 8.99
N PRO A 265 11.07 -10.54 8.15
CA PRO A 265 12.36 -10.87 7.54
C PRO A 265 13.51 -11.07 8.53
N PHE A 266 13.37 -10.65 9.80
CA PHE A 266 14.44 -10.62 10.79
C PHE A 266 14.43 -11.86 11.69
N GLU A 267 15.60 -12.39 12.03
CA GLU A 267 15.75 -13.61 12.84
C GLU A 267 16.05 -13.31 14.31
N SER A 268 16.59 -12.15 14.60
CA SER A 268 17.01 -11.78 15.96
C SER A 268 16.51 -10.37 16.35
N LYS A 269 16.45 -10.14 17.68
CA LYS A 269 16.16 -8.79 18.20
C LYS A 269 17.22 -7.78 17.75
N ASP A 270 18.48 -8.19 17.67
CA ASP A 270 19.58 -7.29 17.32
C ASP A 270 19.44 -6.85 15.85
N GLU A 271 19.11 -7.77 14.93
CA GLU A 271 18.80 -7.42 13.54
C GLU A 271 17.60 -6.48 13.42
N LEU A 272 16.58 -6.70 14.27
CA LEU A 272 15.42 -5.83 14.33
C LEU A 272 15.82 -4.41 14.79
N MET A 273 16.68 -4.31 15.82
CA MET A 273 17.14 -3.02 16.35
C MET A 273 18.10 -2.29 15.39
N LEU A 274 18.90 -3.02 14.60
CA LEU A 274 19.75 -2.43 13.55
C LEU A 274 18.94 -1.63 12.50
N GLN A 275 17.64 -1.96 12.33
CA GLN A 275 16.79 -1.22 11.40
C GLN A 275 16.56 0.24 11.78
N PHE A 276 16.88 0.62 13.01
CA PHE A 276 16.78 2.03 13.44
C PHE A 276 18.05 2.86 13.15
N GLU A 277 19.16 2.25 12.75
CA GLU A 277 20.43 2.97 12.57
C GLU A 277 20.37 4.00 11.44
N ASP A 278 19.65 3.71 10.36
CA ASP A 278 19.47 4.59 9.19
C ASP A 278 18.26 5.53 9.32
N ILE A 279 17.46 5.41 10.40
CA ILE A 279 16.34 6.30 10.72
C ILE A 279 16.87 7.52 11.49
N GLY A 280 17.73 8.30 11.24
CA GLY A 280 18.12 9.52 11.91
C GLY A 280 17.57 9.75 13.36
N PRO A 281 17.48 11.00 13.81
CA PRO A 281 16.89 11.33 15.13
C PRO A 281 15.38 11.03 15.20
N HIS A 282 14.69 11.12 14.10
CA HIS A 282 13.28 10.81 13.91
C HIS A 282 13.03 10.37 12.46
N GLY A 283 11.92 9.70 12.22
CA GLY A 283 11.55 9.23 10.90
C GLY A 283 10.82 7.89 10.95
N THR A 284 10.46 7.41 9.77
CA THR A 284 9.73 6.15 9.61
C THR A 284 10.34 5.30 8.50
N LYS A 285 10.54 4.02 8.80
CA LYS A 285 10.93 2.99 7.83
C LYS A 285 9.80 1.98 7.69
N VAL A 286 9.34 1.76 6.47
CA VAL A 286 8.32 0.77 6.11
C VAL A 286 8.94 -0.26 5.19
N ILE A 287 8.84 -1.54 5.54
CA ILE A 287 9.32 -2.64 4.72
C ILE A 287 8.14 -3.52 4.37
N ILE A 288 7.81 -3.60 3.07
CA ILE A 288 6.75 -4.44 2.53
C ILE A 288 7.40 -5.65 1.89
N TYR A 289 7.07 -6.82 2.38
CA TYR A 289 7.64 -8.08 1.90
C TYR A 289 6.53 -9.08 1.57
N ASN A 290 6.89 -10.27 1.11
CA ASN A 290 5.94 -11.19 0.52
C ASN A 290 5.12 -10.49 -0.58
N LEU A 291 5.85 -9.81 -1.49
CA LEU A 291 5.25 -9.07 -2.59
C LEU A 291 4.39 -9.99 -3.46
N TRP A 292 3.33 -9.41 -4.02
CA TRP A 292 2.39 -10.19 -4.81
C TRP A 292 3.00 -10.65 -6.15
N LEU A 293 2.62 -11.85 -6.52
CA LEU A 293 2.92 -12.48 -7.80
C LEU A 293 1.70 -12.37 -8.71
N ASN A 294 1.94 -12.32 -9.99
CA ASN A 294 0.89 -12.50 -11.00
C ASN A 294 0.49 -13.98 -11.11
N ASP A 295 -0.44 -14.29 -12.02
CA ASP A 295 -0.94 -15.65 -12.24
C ASP A 295 0.13 -16.62 -12.74
N GLU A 296 1.24 -16.12 -13.28
CA GLU A 296 2.39 -16.90 -13.75
C GLU A 296 3.44 -17.14 -12.65
N GLY A 297 3.20 -16.63 -11.44
CA GLY A 297 4.14 -16.74 -10.32
C GLY A 297 5.33 -15.79 -10.40
N ILE A 298 5.22 -14.71 -11.16
CA ILE A 298 6.26 -13.69 -11.32
C ILE A 298 5.84 -12.43 -10.54
N PHE A 299 6.78 -11.73 -9.91
CA PHE A 299 6.48 -10.47 -9.21
C PHE A 299 5.87 -9.44 -10.16
N GLU A 300 4.81 -8.77 -9.72
CA GLU A 300 4.19 -7.65 -10.46
C GLU A 300 5.20 -6.51 -10.68
N LEU A 301 6.01 -6.23 -9.64
CA LEU A 301 7.09 -5.25 -9.72
C LEU A 301 8.37 -5.88 -10.26
N ASN A 302 9.04 -5.16 -11.15
CA ASN A 302 10.31 -5.54 -11.73
C ASN A 302 11.41 -4.59 -11.22
N PHE A 303 12.44 -5.17 -10.63
CA PHE A 303 13.57 -4.46 -10.03
C PHE A 303 14.89 -4.65 -10.80
N ASP A 304 14.89 -5.49 -11.82
CA ASP A 304 16.11 -6.00 -12.46
C ASP A 304 16.36 -5.40 -13.84
N ASP A 305 15.31 -4.87 -14.51
CA ASP A 305 15.42 -4.28 -15.84
C ASP A 305 16.11 -2.91 -15.83
N ASP A 306 16.07 -2.21 -14.69
CA ASP A 306 16.66 -0.88 -14.53
C ASP A 306 17.14 -0.70 -13.08
N ASP A 307 18.41 -0.41 -12.90
CA ASP A 307 19.03 -0.24 -11.58
C ASP A 307 18.59 1.04 -10.87
N GLU A 308 18.10 2.02 -11.60
CA GLU A 308 17.66 3.31 -11.06
C GLU A 308 16.15 3.43 -10.94
N ASP A 309 15.38 2.43 -11.42
CA ASP A 309 13.92 2.47 -11.43
C ASP A 309 13.28 1.22 -10.81
N ILE A 310 11.99 1.31 -10.53
CA ILE A 310 11.10 0.18 -10.25
C ILE A 310 10.03 0.19 -11.33
N ARG A 311 9.90 -0.93 -12.04
CA ARG A 311 9.00 -1.01 -13.19
C ARG A 311 7.85 -1.96 -12.92
N LEU A 312 6.73 -1.75 -13.60
CA LEU A 312 5.69 -2.77 -13.71
C LEU A 312 5.98 -3.67 -14.90
N ARG A 313 5.71 -4.95 -14.73
CA ARG A 313 5.80 -5.89 -15.84
C ARG A 313 4.64 -5.65 -16.80
N ASP A 314 4.99 -5.48 -18.08
CA ASP A 314 4.02 -5.30 -19.16
C ASP A 314 3.54 -6.67 -19.65
N GLU A 315 2.23 -6.90 -19.56
CA GLU A 315 1.61 -8.11 -20.08
C GLU A 315 1.71 -8.23 -21.60
N ALA A 316 1.75 -7.11 -22.31
CA ALA A 316 1.87 -7.09 -23.77
C ALA A 316 3.25 -7.50 -24.26
N SER A 317 4.29 -7.37 -23.43
CA SER A 317 5.67 -7.78 -23.76
C SER A 317 5.91 -9.29 -23.62
N ARG A 318 4.97 -10.04 -23.04
CA ARG A 318 5.13 -11.46 -22.67
C ARG A 318 5.08 -12.46 -23.82
N GLY A 319 4.68 -12.10 -25.01
CA GLY A 319 4.43 -13.03 -26.13
C GLY A 319 5.57 -13.21 -27.12
N THR A 320 6.69 -12.49 -27.01
CA THR A 320 7.67 -12.43 -28.08
C THR A 320 9.09 -12.74 -27.63
N LEU A 321 9.42 -14.04 -27.64
CA LEU A 321 10.82 -14.50 -27.90
C LEU A 321 11.28 -14.12 -29.34
N SER A 322 10.43 -13.57 -30.17
CA SER A 322 10.69 -13.02 -31.50
C SER A 322 10.58 -11.50 -31.45
N ARG A 323 11.41 -10.79 -32.25
CA ARG A 323 11.53 -9.34 -32.34
C ARG A 323 10.18 -8.62 -32.13
N PRO A 324 10.11 -7.63 -31.22
CA PRO A 324 8.85 -6.95 -30.92
C PRO A 324 8.25 -6.35 -32.18
N HIS A 325 6.97 -6.54 -32.38
CA HIS A 325 6.22 -5.96 -33.50
C HIS A 325 6.39 -4.43 -33.48
N LYS A 326 6.52 -3.79 -34.66
CA LYS A 326 6.68 -2.34 -34.80
C LYS A 326 5.63 -1.55 -33.97
N LYS A 327 4.40 -2.02 -33.91
CA LYS A 327 3.34 -1.44 -33.06
C LYS A 327 3.65 -1.47 -31.56
N VAL A 328 4.31 -2.51 -31.05
CA VAL A 328 4.70 -2.61 -29.63
C VAL A 328 5.81 -1.59 -29.34
N LEU A 329 6.78 -1.44 -30.23
CA LEU A 329 7.83 -0.43 -30.10
C LEU A 329 7.26 1.01 -30.16
N GLU A 330 6.30 1.26 -31.04
CA GLU A 330 5.59 2.55 -31.10
C GLU A 330 4.82 2.83 -29.83
N LEU A 331 4.11 1.83 -29.27
CA LEU A 331 3.39 1.96 -27.99
C LEU A 331 4.37 2.22 -26.83
N GLN A 332 5.48 1.49 -26.76
CA GLN A 332 6.49 1.65 -25.71
C GLN A 332 7.23 3.00 -25.81
N SER A 333 7.32 3.59 -27.00
CA SER A 333 7.88 4.94 -27.19
C SER A 333 6.94 6.06 -26.74
N HIS A 334 5.65 5.77 -26.58
CA HIS A 334 4.68 6.76 -26.18
C HIS A 334 4.87 7.17 -24.70
N ILE A 335 4.76 8.48 -24.42
CA ILE A 335 4.98 9.02 -23.07
C ILE A 335 4.05 8.40 -22.01
N SER A 336 2.80 8.07 -22.38
CA SER A 336 1.86 7.42 -21.47
C SER A 336 2.32 6.03 -21.01
N TYR A 337 3.05 5.30 -21.85
CA TYR A 337 3.64 4.03 -21.51
C TYR A 337 4.70 4.21 -20.41
N ARG A 338 5.57 5.20 -20.52
CA ARG A 338 6.57 5.50 -19.49
C ARG A 338 5.91 5.79 -18.15
N PHE A 339 4.91 6.65 -18.10
CA PHE A 339 4.20 6.98 -16.86
C PHE A 339 3.45 5.79 -16.24
N ARG A 340 3.02 4.85 -17.08
CA ARG A 340 2.32 3.65 -16.61
C ARG A 340 3.24 2.58 -16.04
N TYR A 341 4.43 2.40 -16.61
CA TYR A 341 5.30 1.27 -16.33
C TYR A 341 6.64 1.62 -15.66
N SER A 342 6.97 2.89 -15.49
CA SER A 342 8.15 3.40 -14.80
C SER A 342 7.73 4.21 -13.57
N LEU A 343 8.15 3.76 -12.39
CA LEU A 343 7.86 4.48 -11.15
C LEU A 343 8.56 5.84 -11.13
N ARG A 344 9.81 5.90 -11.63
CA ARG A 344 10.57 7.15 -11.73
C ARG A 344 9.84 8.18 -12.60
N ALA A 345 9.38 7.76 -13.78
CA ALA A 345 8.64 8.65 -14.66
C ALA A 345 7.29 9.11 -14.03
N TYR A 346 6.56 8.19 -13.42
CA TYR A 346 5.31 8.52 -12.74
C TYR A 346 5.54 9.50 -11.59
N THR A 347 6.51 9.22 -10.72
CA THR A 347 6.80 10.06 -9.55
C THR A 347 7.30 11.44 -9.95
N SER A 348 8.00 11.57 -11.09
CA SER A 348 8.49 12.86 -11.58
C SER A 348 7.39 13.89 -11.87
N ILE A 349 6.16 13.42 -12.15
CA ILE A 349 4.99 14.27 -12.47
C ILE A 349 3.89 14.21 -11.42
N LEU A 350 4.08 13.43 -10.35
CA LEU A 350 3.03 13.17 -9.37
C LEU A 350 2.58 14.44 -8.64
N TYR A 351 3.52 15.34 -8.35
CA TYR A 351 3.26 16.57 -7.62
C TYR A 351 3.40 17.78 -8.54
N LEU A 352 2.34 18.60 -8.59
CA LEU A 352 2.31 19.80 -9.45
C LEU A 352 3.34 20.87 -9.03
N LYS A 353 3.58 21.01 -7.72
CA LYS A 353 4.57 21.94 -7.20
C LYS A 353 5.88 21.22 -6.94
N LYS A 354 6.96 21.75 -7.48
CA LYS A 354 8.31 21.25 -7.18
C LYS A 354 8.62 21.52 -5.70
N PHE A 355 9.15 20.50 -5.03
CA PHE A 355 9.62 20.64 -3.66
C PHE A 355 10.90 21.49 -3.62
N THR A 356 11.01 22.36 -2.64
CA THR A 356 12.23 23.18 -2.45
C THR A 356 13.23 22.49 -1.52
N ASN A 357 12.76 21.88 -0.44
CA ASN A 357 13.59 21.29 0.61
C ASN A 357 13.23 19.81 0.88
N PHE A 358 12.65 19.14 -0.11
CA PHE A 358 12.30 17.74 0.01
C PHE A 358 12.67 17.00 -1.28
N GLN A 359 13.19 15.79 -1.15
CA GLN A 359 13.61 14.97 -2.28
C GLN A 359 12.96 13.58 -2.22
N ILE A 360 12.48 13.12 -3.35
CA ILE A 360 12.11 11.72 -3.55
C ILE A 360 13.33 11.01 -4.15
N ILE A 361 13.84 10.02 -3.45
CA ILE A 361 15.02 9.24 -3.85
C ILE A 361 14.55 7.84 -4.20
N LEU A 362 14.66 7.45 -5.45
CA LEU A 362 14.30 6.13 -5.96
C LEU A 362 15.56 5.36 -6.34
N ARG A 363 15.75 4.17 -5.78
CA ARG A 363 16.90 3.30 -6.05
C ARG A 363 18.24 4.05 -5.92
N GLY A 364 18.35 4.85 -4.84
CA GLY A 364 19.56 5.64 -4.55
C GLY A 364 19.76 6.89 -5.40
N LYS A 365 18.87 7.20 -6.36
CA LYS A 365 18.97 8.37 -7.23
C LYS A 365 17.79 9.33 -7.00
N PRO A 366 18.04 10.64 -6.88
CA PRO A 366 16.94 11.62 -6.81
C PRO A 366 16.04 11.54 -8.04
N VAL A 367 14.74 11.75 -7.83
CA VAL A 367 13.76 11.89 -8.90
C VAL A 367 13.65 13.37 -9.25
N GLU A 368 13.98 13.71 -10.48
CA GLU A 368 13.77 15.07 -10.99
C GLU A 368 12.30 15.29 -11.25
N GLN A 369 11.72 16.26 -10.52
CA GLN A 369 10.34 16.65 -10.73
C GLN A 369 10.24 17.65 -11.87
N PHE A 370 9.27 17.47 -12.74
CA PHE A 370 8.92 18.45 -13.75
C PHE A 370 7.40 18.67 -13.79
N ASN A 371 7.02 19.89 -14.12
CA ASN A 371 5.62 20.25 -14.27
C ASN A 371 5.24 20.12 -15.76
N ILE A 372 4.33 19.19 -16.07
CA ILE A 372 3.85 19.00 -17.44
C ILE A 372 3.29 20.29 -18.05
N ALA A 373 2.68 21.15 -17.22
CA ALA A 373 2.12 22.41 -17.70
C ALA A 373 3.20 23.38 -18.24
N ASP A 374 4.41 23.33 -17.67
CA ASP A 374 5.53 24.18 -18.11
C ASP A 374 6.11 23.74 -19.47
N GLU A 375 5.90 22.46 -19.84
CA GLU A 375 6.35 21.87 -21.09
C GLU A 375 5.37 22.05 -22.26
N LEU A 376 4.18 22.61 -21.98
CA LEU A 376 3.17 22.83 -23.01
C LEU A 376 3.57 23.99 -23.93
N ARG A 377 3.75 23.70 -25.22
CA ARG A 377 4.11 24.70 -26.22
C ARG A 377 3.04 25.79 -26.41
N TYR A 378 1.77 25.44 -26.22
CA TYR A 378 0.62 26.35 -26.34
C TYR A 378 -0.37 26.11 -25.20
N PRO A 379 -0.06 26.59 -23.97
CA PRO A 379 -0.95 26.37 -22.83
C PRO A 379 -2.25 27.14 -23.02
N LYS A 380 -3.39 26.48 -22.78
CA LYS A 380 -4.70 27.10 -22.67
C LYS A 380 -5.26 26.79 -21.29
N VAL A 381 -5.71 27.82 -20.60
CA VAL A 381 -6.34 27.69 -19.29
C VAL A 381 -7.85 27.76 -19.47
N PHE A 382 -8.55 26.72 -18.99
CA PHE A 382 -10.00 26.69 -18.95
C PHE A 382 -10.46 26.74 -17.51
N MET A 383 -11.39 27.65 -17.21
CA MET A 383 -12.03 27.74 -15.91
C MET A 383 -13.28 26.86 -15.91
N TYR A 384 -13.23 25.74 -15.21
CA TYR A 384 -14.40 24.88 -15.03
C TYR A 384 -15.27 25.45 -13.89
N LYS A 385 -16.52 25.78 -14.20
CA LYS A 385 -17.54 26.12 -13.20
C LYS A 385 -18.53 24.97 -13.16
N PRO A 386 -18.52 24.13 -12.10
CA PRO A 386 -19.54 23.09 -11.99
C PRO A 386 -20.91 23.73 -11.89
N GLN A 387 -21.88 23.24 -12.65
CA GLN A 387 -23.27 23.59 -12.46
C GLN A 387 -23.72 23.07 -11.10
N LEU A 388 -23.83 23.95 -10.13
CA LEU A 388 -24.44 23.61 -8.86
C LEU A 388 -25.91 23.29 -9.12
N ALA A 389 -26.29 22.04 -8.85
CA ALA A 389 -27.70 21.69 -8.78
C ALA A 389 -28.40 22.73 -7.88
N THR A 390 -29.53 23.25 -8.32
CA THR A 390 -30.26 24.43 -7.83
C THR A 390 -30.79 24.30 -6.39
N ALA A 391 -30.06 23.64 -5.47
CA ALA A 391 -30.45 23.48 -4.08
C ALA A 391 -29.21 23.44 -3.16
N ALA A 392 -28.42 24.50 -3.17
CA ALA A 392 -27.60 24.88 -2.01
C ALA A 392 -26.95 26.25 -2.30
N LYS A 393 -27.63 27.32 -1.93
CA LYS A 393 -26.96 28.57 -1.61
C LYS A 393 -26.25 28.35 -0.28
N GLU A 394 -24.95 28.13 -0.33
CA GLU A 394 -24.05 28.55 0.77
C GLU A 394 -22.59 28.39 0.32
N ILE A 395 -22.02 29.54 0.03
CA ILE A 395 -20.65 29.98 0.31
C ILE A 395 -19.53 28.98 0.00
N THR A 396 -18.90 29.16 -1.14
CA THR A 396 -17.54 28.68 -1.33
C THR A 396 -16.62 29.89 -1.44
N THR A 397 -15.88 30.15 -0.37
CA THR A 397 -14.70 31.01 -0.43
C THR A 397 -13.64 30.25 -1.21
N ALA A 398 -13.29 30.76 -2.37
CA ALA A 398 -12.26 30.19 -3.20
C ALA A 398 -10.92 30.24 -2.49
N CYS A 399 -10.21 29.13 -2.47
CA CYS A 399 -8.79 29.08 -2.12
C CYS A 399 -8.00 29.74 -3.26
N THR A 400 -7.32 30.83 -2.92
CA THR A 400 -6.20 31.40 -3.67
C THR A 400 -4.93 30.63 -3.35
#